data_cd5038218f45710c79ef4b763378d4d7
#
_entry.id   cd5038218f45710c79ef4b763378d4d7
#
_cell.length_a   1.000
_cell.length_b   1.000
_cell.length_c   1.000
_cell.angle_alpha   90.00
_cell.angle_beta   90.00
_cell.angle_gamma   90.00
#
_symmetry.space_group_name_H-M   'P 1'
#
loop_
_entity.id
_entity.type
_entity.pdbx_description
1 polymer ?
#
loop_
_entity_poly.entity_id
_entity_poly.type
_entity_poly.pdbx_seq_one_letter_code
_entity_poly.pdbx_strand_id
1 'polypeptide(L)'
;MGYFPEEVDVNKRVLLAEDETDLRKMMKILLELHGYDVLEAADGYEAVEKALEEGPDLILMDIAMPVMDGIASARTIRRHEELRSIPIVAVTAYGDFYSQRARSAGCTDVIQKPLDFAQLKPMVERYLN
;
A
#
# COMPACT_ATOMS: atom_id res chain seq x y z
N MET A 1 15.13 31.61 22.75
CA MET A 1 14.33 30.44 22.54
C MET A 1 14.35 30.07 21.06
N GLY A 2 14.70 28.85 20.81
CA GLY A 2 14.70 28.39 19.44
C GLY A 2 13.31 28.02 19.00
N TYR A 3 12.97 28.43 17.84
CA TYR A 3 11.81 27.89 17.17
C TYR A 3 12.27 26.60 16.48
N PHE A 4 11.62 25.51 16.77
CA PHE A 4 11.91 24.24 16.14
C PHE A 4 10.78 23.91 15.21
N PRO A 5 11.11 23.54 13.99
CA PRO A 5 10.07 23.13 13.05
C PRO A 5 9.57 21.71 13.35
N GLU A 6 9.32 21.42 14.62
CA GLU A 6 8.73 20.15 15.00
C GLU A 6 7.30 20.02 14.46
N GLU A 7 6.75 21.16 14.04
CA GLU A 7 5.50 21.15 13.33
C GLU A 7 5.68 20.88 11.84
N VAL A 8 6.93 20.62 11.42
CA VAL A 8 7.12 20.17 10.06
C VAL A 8 6.37 18.85 9.92
N ASP A 9 5.30 18.90 9.17
CA ASP A 9 4.51 17.71 8.90
C ASP A 9 5.35 16.75 8.09
N VAL A 10 5.72 15.64 8.73
CA VAL A 10 6.26 14.54 7.98
C VAL A 10 5.05 13.83 7.37
N ASN A 11 4.92 13.93 6.07
CA ASN A 11 3.82 13.28 5.38
C ASN A 11 3.81 11.78 5.64
N LYS A 12 2.64 11.23 5.79
CA LYS A 12 2.48 9.78 5.84
C LYS A 12 2.88 9.19 4.49
N ARG A 13 3.45 8.01 4.53
CA ARG A 13 4.06 7.36 3.36
C ARG A 13 3.27 6.13 2.97
N VAL A 14 2.87 6.09 1.71
CA VAL A 14 2.11 4.99 1.14
C VAL A 14 3.00 4.25 0.14
N LEU A 15 3.15 2.95 0.33
CA LEU A 15 3.80 2.10 -0.67
C LEU A 15 2.72 1.58 -1.60
N LEU A 16 2.85 1.88 -2.87
CA LEU A 16 1.90 1.50 -3.90
C LEU A 16 2.54 0.45 -4.80
N ALA A 17 2.07 -0.78 -4.68
CA ALA A 17 2.55 -1.90 -5.47
C ALA A 17 1.53 -2.22 -6.56
N GLU A 18 1.86 -1.90 -7.78
CA GLU A 18 1.00 -2.03 -8.95
C GLU A 18 1.89 -2.16 -10.18
N ASP A 19 1.68 -3.21 -10.97
CA ASP A 19 2.53 -3.46 -12.13
C ASP A 19 2.14 -2.64 -13.37
N GLU A 20 0.89 -2.22 -13.47
CA GLU A 20 0.45 -1.38 -14.58
C GLU A 20 0.93 0.04 -14.35
N THR A 21 1.86 0.48 -15.19
CA THR A 21 2.55 1.77 -15.01
C THR A 21 1.59 2.96 -14.99
N ASP A 22 0.65 3.01 -15.94
CA ASP A 22 -0.26 4.15 -16.04
C ASP A 22 -1.17 4.25 -14.83
N LEU A 23 -1.71 3.13 -14.37
CA LEU A 23 -2.55 3.10 -13.18
C LEU A 23 -1.74 3.49 -11.94
N ARG A 24 -0.54 2.95 -11.81
CA ARG A 24 0.33 3.27 -10.68
C ARG A 24 0.65 4.76 -10.63
N LYS A 25 1.00 5.35 -11.78
CA LYS A 25 1.30 6.79 -11.84
C LYS A 25 0.10 7.65 -11.52
N MET A 26 -1.08 7.26 -12.01
CA MET A 26 -2.30 8.00 -11.72
C MET A 26 -2.64 7.96 -10.24
N MET A 27 -2.56 6.79 -9.62
CA MET A 27 -2.81 6.65 -8.18
C MET A 27 -1.80 7.46 -7.36
N LYS A 28 -0.54 7.45 -7.78
CA LYS A 28 0.50 8.22 -7.13
C LYS A 28 0.16 9.71 -7.12
N ILE A 29 -0.21 10.25 -8.28
CA ILE A 29 -0.58 11.66 -8.39
C ILE A 29 -1.73 11.99 -7.44
N LEU A 30 -2.76 11.16 -7.41
CA LEU A 30 -3.92 11.40 -6.55
C LEU A 30 -3.57 11.36 -5.08
N LEU A 31 -2.76 10.41 -4.66
CA LEU A 31 -2.34 10.31 -3.27
C LEU A 31 -1.45 11.50 -2.89
N GLU A 32 -0.57 11.92 -3.78
CA GLU A 32 0.28 13.08 -3.53
C GLU A 32 -0.54 14.38 -3.44
N LEU A 33 -1.58 14.51 -4.23
CA LEU A 33 -2.49 15.64 -4.15
C LEU A 33 -3.20 15.72 -2.80
N HIS A 34 -3.36 14.60 -2.12
CA HIS A 34 -3.97 14.55 -0.80
C HIS A 34 -2.95 14.63 0.33
N GLY A 35 -1.69 14.91 0.01
CA GLY A 35 -0.66 15.18 1.00
C GLY A 35 0.14 13.95 1.46
N TYR A 36 0.05 12.83 0.76
CA TYR A 36 0.83 11.64 1.09
C TYR A 36 2.07 11.56 0.23
N ASP A 37 3.15 11.03 0.80
CA ASP A 37 4.32 10.65 0.02
C ASP A 37 4.13 9.23 -0.50
N VAL A 38 4.50 8.97 -1.74
CA VAL A 38 4.23 7.69 -2.37
C VAL A 38 5.54 7.03 -2.79
N LEU A 39 5.70 5.79 -2.37
CA LEU A 39 6.74 4.89 -2.82
C LEU A 39 6.11 3.94 -3.83
N GLU A 40 6.84 3.59 -4.87
CA GLU A 40 6.31 2.73 -5.93
C GLU A 40 7.03 1.41 -5.99
N ALA A 41 6.27 0.36 -6.27
CA ALA A 41 6.80 -0.97 -6.56
C ALA A 41 6.03 -1.52 -7.76
N ALA A 42 6.73 -2.15 -8.69
CA ALA A 42 6.14 -2.71 -9.90
C ALA A 42 5.81 -4.20 -9.79
N ASP A 43 6.22 -4.84 -8.72
CA ASP A 43 5.90 -6.25 -8.45
C ASP A 43 5.99 -6.51 -6.95
N GLY A 44 5.64 -7.74 -6.56
CA GLY A 44 5.61 -8.11 -5.15
C GLY A 44 6.98 -8.18 -4.50
N TYR A 45 8.01 -8.48 -5.27
CA TYR A 45 9.37 -8.54 -4.76
C TYR A 45 9.86 -7.13 -4.41
N GLU A 46 9.66 -6.17 -5.32
CA GLU A 46 9.99 -4.77 -5.04
C GLU A 46 9.21 -4.23 -3.84
N ALA A 47 7.96 -4.68 -3.69
CA ALA A 47 7.14 -4.26 -2.56
C ALA A 47 7.77 -4.69 -1.23
N VAL A 48 8.27 -5.94 -1.16
CA VAL A 48 8.96 -6.41 0.03
C VAL A 48 10.21 -5.58 0.31
N GLU A 49 11.01 -5.35 -0.73
CA GLU A 49 12.24 -4.56 -0.59
C GLU A 49 11.95 -3.15 -0.10
N LYS A 50 10.98 -2.48 -0.73
CA LYS A 50 10.63 -1.10 -0.35
C LYS A 50 10.05 -1.03 1.05
N ALA A 51 9.25 -2.01 1.43
CA ALA A 51 8.70 -2.04 2.78
C ALA A 51 9.81 -2.15 3.82
N LEU A 52 10.79 -3.00 3.58
CA LEU A 52 11.91 -3.17 4.49
C LEU A 52 12.82 -1.95 4.55
N GLU A 53 13.10 -1.34 3.40
CA GLU A 53 14.01 -0.20 3.34
C GLU A 53 13.40 1.06 3.90
N GLU A 54 12.11 1.29 3.65
CA GLU A 54 11.49 2.59 3.86
C GLU A 54 10.48 2.63 5.01
N GLY A 55 9.96 1.48 5.43
CA GLY A 55 8.98 1.42 6.50
C GLY A 55 7.75 2.30 6.26
N PRO A 56 6.96 2.02 5.22
CA PRO A 56 5.79 2.86 4.92
C PRO A 56 4.73 2.74 6.00
N ASP A 57 3.80 3.69 6.00
CA ASP A 57 2.69 3.72 6.94
C ASP A 57 1.49 2.92 6.45
N LEU A 58 1.42 2.67 5.16
CA LEU A 58 0.35 1.89 4.53
C LEU A 58 0.89 1.27 3.25
N ILE A 59 0.46 0.05 2.96
CA ILE A 59 0.79 -0.63 1.70
C ILE A 59 -0.51 -0.89 0.94
N LEU A 60 -0.59 -0.39 -0.29
CA LEU A 60 -1.64 -0.73 -1.23
C LEU A 60 -1.05 -1.74 -2.21
N MET A 61 -1.59 -2.94 -2.23
CA MET A 61 -0.98 -4.07 -2.92
C MET A 61 -1.93 -4.69 -3.92
N ASP A 62 -1.61 -4.57 -5.21
CA ASP A 62 -2.33 -5.34 -6.23
C ASP A 62 -2.01 -6.82 -6.04
N ILE A 63 -3.02 -7.66 -6.14
CA ILE A 63 -2.81 -9.10 -6.02
C ILE A 63 -2.16 -9.68 -7.28
N ALA A 64 -2.64 -9.27 -8.45
CA ALA A 64 -2.17 -9.83 -9.72
C ALA A 64 -0.96 -9.06 -10.23
N MET A 65 0.24 -9.50 -9.86
CA MET A 65 1.49 -8.90 -10.32
C MET A 65 2.48 -9.96 -10.78
N PRO A 66 3.39 -9.60 -11.70
CA PRO A 66 4.43 -10.54 -12.14
C PRO A 66 5.52 -10.73 -11.08
N VAL A 67 6.38 -11.68 -11.28
CA VAL A 67 7.53 -12.05 -10.44
C VAL A 67 7.09 -12.63 -9.11
N MET A 68 6.40 -11.82 -8.29
CA MET A 68 5.82 -12.25 -7.03
C MET A 68 4.46 -11.55 -6.89
N ASP A 69 3.39 -12.32 -6.77
CA ASP A 69 2.06 -11.74 -6.64
C ASP A 69 1.85 -11.10 -5.26
N GLY A 70 0.75 -10.36 -5.12
CA GLY A 70 0.48 -9.60 -3.90
C GLY A 70 0.23 -10.46 -2.69
N ILE A 71 -0.33 -11.65 -2.85
CA ILE A 71 -0.57 -12.56 -1.72
C ILE A 71 0.76 -13.09 -1.18
N ALA A 72 1.64 -13.55 -2.08
CA ALA A 72 2.97 -14.02 -1.69
C ALA A 72 3.78 -12.88 -1.07
N SER A 73 3.66 -11.68 -1.63
CA SER A 73 4.35 -10.50 -1.11
C SER A 73 3.87 -10.16 0.31
N ALA A 74 2.56 -10.12 0.53
CA ALA A 74 2.00 -9.84 1.85
C ALA A 74 2.47 -10.86 2.88
N ARG A 75 2.44 -12.14 2.50
CA ARG A 75 2.91 -13.20 3.39
C ARG A 75 4.38 -13.02 3.76
N THR A 76 5.21 -12.65 2.79
CA THR A 76 6.63 -12.39 3.02
C THR A 76 6.83 -11.17 3.92
N ILE A 77 6.12 -10.10 3.66
CA ILE A 77 6.18 -8.89 4.49
C ILE A 77 5.83 -9.22 5.96
N ARG A 78 4.79 -10.00 6.17
CA ARG A 78 4.35 -10.35 7.53
C ARG A 78 5.32 -11.23 8.31
N ARG A 79 6.29 -11.85 7.64
CA ARG A 79 7.34 -12.59 8.33
C ARG A 79 8.34 -11.68 9.02
N HIS A 80 8.41 -10.42 8.61
CA HIS A 80 9.31 -9.43 9.21
C HIS A 80 8.60 -8.75 10.37
N GLU A 81 9.13 -8.94 11.57
CA GLU A 81 8.50 -8.43 12.79
C GLU A 81 8.29 -6.92 12.72
N GLU A 82 9.27 -6.20 12.20
CA GLU A 82 9.20 -4.74 12.10
C GLU A 82 8.09 -4.24 11.17
N LEU A 83 7.52 -5.11 10.35
CA LEU A 83 6.47 -4.74 9.38
C LEU A 83 5.09 -5.26 9.78
N ARG A 84 4.97 -5.89 10.94
CA ARG A 84 3.70 -6.56 11.31
C ARG A 84 2.55 -5.62 11.59
N SER A 85 2.84 -4.39 11.99
CA SER A 85 1.80 -3.41 12.31
C SER A 85 1.37 -2.57 11.11
N ILE A 86 2.09 -2.64 10.00
CA ILE A 86 1.76 -1.82 8.83
C ILE A 86 0.52 -2.40 8.15
N PRO A 87 -0.54 -1.60 7.97
CA PRO A 87 -1.71 -2.10 7.25
C PRO A 87 -1.38 -2.39 5.79
N ILE A 88 -1.85 -3.52 5.30
CA ILE A 88 -1.75 -3.91 3.90
C ILE A 88 -3.17 -4.02 3.35
N VAL A 89 -3.50 -3.19 2.38
CA VAL A 89 -4.79 -3.26 1.70
C VAL A 89 -4.56 -3.88 0.33
N ALA A 90 -5.13 -5.06 0.14
CA ALA A 90 -5.05 -5.76 -1.14
C ALA A 90 -6.08 -5.20 -2.11
N VAL A 91 -5.69 -5.11 -3.38
CA VAL A 91 -6.57 -4.66 -4.45
C VAL A 91 -6.71 -5.81 -5.44
N THR A 92 -7.93 -6.21 -5.76
CA THR A 92 -8.17 -7.36 -6.63
C THR A 92 -9.29 -7.11 -7.63
N ALA A 93 -9.13 -7.67 -8.83
CA ALA A 93 -10.16 -7.63 -9.86
C ALA A 93 -11.22 -8.74 -9.68
N TYR A 94 -10.96 -9.70 -8.81
CA TYR A 94 -11.77 -10.93 -8.75
C TYR A 94 -12.65 -11.05 -7.51
N GLY A 95 -12.98 -9.93 -6.88
CA GLY A 95 -13.93 -9.89 -5.78
C GLY A 95 -13.57 -10.84 -4.65
N ASP A 96 -14.56 -11.61 -4.22
CA ASP A 96 -14.41 -12.48 -3.04
C ASP A 96 -13.47 -13.67 -3.26
N PHE A 97 -13.14 -13.97 -4.52
CA PHE A 97 -12.30 -15.14 -4.80
C PHE A 97 -10.96 -15.08 -4.07
N TYR A 98 -10.34 -13.91 -4.04
CA TYR A 98 -9.05 -13.76 -3.38
C TYR A 98 -9.12 -13.15 -1.98
N SER A 99 -10.28 -12.69 -1.55
CA SER A 99 -10.41 -11.98 -0.28
C SER A 99 -9.93 -12.79 0.91
N GLN A 100 -10.37 -14.03 1.01
CA GLN A 100 -10.00 -14.88 2.14
C GLN A 100 -8.52 -15.22 2.09
N ARG A 101 -8.00 -15.49 0.91
CA ARG A 101 -6.56 -15.80 0.74
C ARG A 101 -5.68 -14.61 1.09
N ALA A 102 -6.11 -13.43 0.69
CA ALA A 102 -5.39 -12.19 1.02
C ALA A 102 -5.38 -11.98 2.54
N ARG A 103 -6.53 -12.12 3.19
CA ARG A 103 -6.60 -11.94 4.64
C ARG A 103 -5.77 -13.01 5.36
N SER A 104 -5.80 -14.25 4.90
CA SER A 104 -4.99 -15.31 5.48
C SER A 104 -3.49 -15.06 5.30
N ALA A 105 -3.11 -14.34 4.25
CA ALA A 105 -1.72 -13.96 4.03
C ALA A 105 -1.27 -12.76 4.87
N GLY A 106 -2.21 -12.12 5.58
CA GLY A 106 -1.91 -11.01 6.46
C GLY A 106 -2.36 -9.64 5.97
N CYS A 107 -3.15 -9.59 4.88
CA CYS A 107 -3.72 -8.33 4.44
C CYS A 107 -4.78 -7.86 5.44
N THR A 108 -4.75 -6.58 5.73
CA THR A 108 -5.66 -5.95 6.70
C THR A 108 -7.04 -5.78 6.11
N ASP A 109 -7.11 -5.49 4.81
CA ASP A 109 -8.36 -5.24 4.13
C ASP A 109 -8.22 -5.60 2.65
N VAL A 110 -9.34 -5.69 1.96
CA VAL A 110 -9.37 -6.03 0.53
C VAL A 110 -10.35 -5.10 -0.15
N ILE A 111 -9.94 -4.46 -1.23
CA ILE A 111 -10.84 -3.67 -2.06
C ILE A 111 -10.85 -4.20 -3.48
N GLN A 112 -12.00 -4.07 -4.13
CA GLN A 112 -12.22 -4.62 -5.45
C GLN A 112 -11.97 -3.57 -6.54
N LYS A 113 -11.32 -4.00 -7.62
CA LYS A 113 -11.19 -3.19 -8.83
C LYS A 113 -12.52 -3.17 -9.59
N PRO A 114 -12.81 -2.13 -10.36
CA PRO A 114 -11.97 -0.94 -10.59
C PRO A 114 -11.95 -0.04 -9.38
N LEU A 115 -10.79 0.57 -9.14
CA LEU A 115 -10.65 1.50 -8.04
C LEU A 115 -11.45 2.77 -8.32
N ASP A 116 -12.37 3.04 -7.42
CA ASP A 116 -13.10 4.29 -7.40
C ASP A 116 -12.32 5.25 -6.51
N PHE A 117 -11.89 6.37 -7.05
CA PHE A 117 -11.14 7.34 -6.27
C PHE A 117 -11.94 7.93 -5.13
N ALA A 118 -13.27 7.94 -5.27
CA ALA A 118 -14.13 8.34 -4.16
C ALA A 118 -14.03 7.38 -2.98
N GLN A 119 -13.66 6.11 -3.23
CA GLN A 119 -13.44 5.12 -2.18
C GLN A 119 -12.01 5.13 -1.66
N LEU A 120 -11.07 5.49 -2.52
CA LEU A 120 -9.65 5.47 -2.16
C LEU A 120 -9.34 6.42 -1.02
N LYS A 121 -9.82 7.65 -1.10
CA LYS A 121 -9.54 8.66 -0.08
C LYS A 121 -10.01 8.26 1.32
N PRO A 122 -11.29 7.89 1.52
CA PRO A 122 -11.72 7.49 2.87
C PRO A 122 -11.02 6.24 3.38
N MET A 123 -10.67 5.33 2.49
CA MET A 123 -9.95 4.12 2.89
C MET A 123 -8.55 4.45 3.39
N VAL A 124 -7.82 5.29 2.66
CA VAL A 124 -6.48 5.71 3.06
C VAL A 124 -6.54 6.49 4.38
N GLU A 125 -7.51 7.39 4.52
CA GLU A 125 -7.69 8.14 5.75
C GLU A 125 -7.98 7.24 6.94
N ARG A 126 -8.74 6.18 6.73
CA ARG A 126 -9.05 5.22 7.80
C ARG A 126 -7.78 4.64 8.42
N TYR A 127 -6.77 4.36 7.60
CA TYR A 127 -5.55 3.71 8.08
C TYR A 127 -4.44 4.68 8.44
N LEU A 128 -4.50 5.92 7.99
CA LEU A 128 -3.41 6.87 8.20
C LEU A 128 -3.74 8.05 9.11
N ASN A 129 -5.01 8.24 9.40
CA ASN A 129 -5.40 9.38 10.25
C ASN A 129 -5.99 8.93 11.58
#